data_bac9ed98683a9fed1473d77357ea1951
#
_entry.id   bac9ed98683a9fed1473d77357ea1951
#
_cell.length_a   1.000
_cell.length_b   1.000
_cell.length_c   1.000
_cell.angle_alpha   90.00
_cell.angle_beta   90.00
_cell.angle_gamma   90.00
#
_symmetry.space_group_name_H-M   'P 1'
#
loop_
_entity.id
_entity.type
_entity.pdbx_description
1 polymer ?
#
loop_
_entity_poly.entity_id
_entity_poly.type
_entity_poly.pdbx_seq_one_letter_code
_entity_poly.pdbx_strand_id
1 'polypeptide(L)'
;MTGYLVPSLCGQTYLYGSHADASVSSRIVTALTMHIDPTFLTQALAEAMTRFPQISVGLVESDERRTFIPVSADVPVFRVGEPMPQDFSDSRLNGYLFRVSYCHKHLYVDYHRALADEVGMMAFVKALVLRYLELSGFPVRTDGSVKLLSGEYFKAEGEDPMLRMEDAYSSKPVWFMVSNAF
;
A
#
# COMPACT_ATOMS: atom_id res chain seq x y z
N MET A 1 20.21 -12.70 -2.27
CA MET A 1 19.58 -13.07 -0.98
C MET A 1 18.16 -12.52 -1.02
N THR A 2 17.19 -13.39 -1.22
CA THR A 2 15.77 -13.01 -1.21
C THR A 2 15.39 -12.76 0.26
N GLY A 3 15.37 -11.50 0.67
CA GLY A 3 14.99 -11.14 2.03
C GLY A 3 13.49 -11.33 2.21
N TYR A 4 13.08 -12.24 3.08
CA TYR A 4 11.71 -12.31 3.55
C TYR A 4 11.42 -11.10 4.44
N LEU A 5 10.31 -10.42 4.16
CA LEU A 5 9.83 -9.32 4.98
C LEU A 5 8.67 -9.82 5.85
N VAL A 6 8.78 -9.60 7.14
CA VAL A 6 7.70 -9.94 8.06
C VAL A 6 6.62 -8.85 7.96
N PRO A 7 5.34 -9.22 7.76
CA PRO A 7 4.25 -8.24 7.81
C PRO A 7 4.21 -7.54 9.18
N SER A 8 3.79 -6.29 9.21
CA SER A 8 3.58 -5.55 10.46
C SER A 8 2.63 -6.29 11.40
N LEU A 9 2.67 -6.00 12.68
CA LEU A 9 1.77 -6.63 13.66
C LEU A 9 0.29 -6.44 13.27
N CYS A 10 -0.08 -5.23 12.84
CA CYS A 10 -1.41 -4.95 12.31
C CYS A 10 -1.67 -5.73 11.00
N GLY A 11 -0.67 -5.84 10.12
CA GLY A 11 -0.76 -6.60 8.88
C GLY A 11 -1.00 -8.09 9.13
N GLN A 12 -0.35 -8.67 10.12
CA GLN A 12 -0.58 -10.07 10.54
C GLN A 12 -2.02 -10.30 10.97
N THR A 13 -2.62 -9.36 11.69
CA THR A 13 -4.03 -9.46 12.09
C THR A 13 -4.95 -9.62 10.88
N TYR A 14 -4.70 -8.89 9.79
CA TYR A 14 -5.47 -9.02 8.55
C TYR A 14 -5.14 -10.29 7.77
N LEU A 15 -3.93 -10.81 7.85
CA LEU A 15 -3.54 -12.06 7.19
C LEU A 15 -4.12 -13.30 7.89
N TYR A 16 -4.11 -13.32 9.21
CA TYR A 16 -4.54 -14.48 10.00
C TYR A 16 -5.98 -14.37 10.53
N GLY A 17 -6.51 -13.18 10.67
CA GLY A 17 -7.88 -12.92 11.10
C GLY A 17 -8.92 -12.90 9.99
N SER A 18 -8.52 -13.06 8.72
CA SER A 18 -9.45 -13.07 7.59
C SER A 18 -10.22 -14.39 7.57
N HIS A 19 -11.51 -14.30 7.90
CA HIS A 19 -12.47 -15.35 7.59
C HIS A 19 -13.08 -15.07 6.21
N ALA A 20 -13.66 -16.09 5.59
CA ALA A 20 -14.21 -16.03 4.23
C ALA A 20 -15.22 -14.87 3.99
N ASP A 21 -15.82 -14.34 5.06
CA ASP A 21 -16.81 -13.26 5.00
C ASP A 21 -16.26 -11.85 5.32
N ALA A 22 -14.99 -11.72 5.71
CA ALA A 22 -14.38 -10.43 6.03
C ALA A 22 -13.55 -9.90 4.87
N SER A 23 -13.98 -8.79 4.26
CA SER A 23 -13.19 -8.09 3.25
C SER A 23 -11.91 -7.56 3.88
N VAL A 24 -10.77 -8.12 3.46
CA VAL A 24 -9.42 -7.67 3.84
C VAL A 24 -8.87 -6.62 2.87
N SER A 25 -9.70 -6.16 1.95
CA SER A 25 -9.36 -5.13 0.97
C SER A 25 -9.92 -3.76 1.35
N SER A 26 -9.20 -2.73 0.98
CA SER A 26 -9.66 -1.34 1.03
C SER A 26 -9.48 -0.69 -0.33
N ARG A 27 -10.25 0.36 -0.59
CA ARG A 27 -10.20 1.11 -1.84
C ARG A 27 -10.02 2.59 -1.57
N ILE A 28 -9.06 3.19 -2.27
CA ILE A 28 -8.93 4.66 -2.38
C ILE A 28 -9.40 5.06 -3.77
N VAL A 29 -10.28 6.07 -3.81
CA VAL A 29 -10.80 6.63 -5.06
C VAL A 29 -10.32 8.07 -5.19
N THR A 30 -9.73 8.40 -6.32
CA THR A 30 -9.32 9.77 -6.65
C THR A 30 -10.06 10.23 -7.90
N ALA A 31 -10.75 11.36 -7.81
CA ALA A 31 -11.39 12.00 -8.94
C ALA A 31 -10.49 13.11 -9.50
N LEU A 32 -10.22 13.06 -10.78
CA LEU A 32 -9.46 14.08 -11.51
C LEU A 32 -10.41 14.95 -12.34
N THR A 33 -9.97 16.14 -12.71
CA THR A 33 -10.74 17.04 -13.59
C THR A 33 -10.63 16.66 -15.06
N MET A 34 -9.63 15.84 -15.42
CA MET A 34 -9.31 15.41 -16.78
C MET A 34 -9.50 13.90 -16.94
N HIS A 35 -9.59 13.44 -18.18
CA HIS A 35 -9.57 12.01 -18.50
C HIS A 35 -8.19 11.44 -18.24
N ILE A 36 -8.15 10.24 -17.70
CA ILE A 36 -6.89 9.55 -17.39
C ILE A 36 -6.31 8.94 -18.67
N ASP A 37 -5.06 9.29 -18.94
CA ASP A 37 -4.24 8.66 -19.97
C ASP A 37 -3.49 7.46 -19.34
N PRO A 38 -3.73 6.23 -19.82
CA PRO A 38 -3.09 5.05 -19.26
C PRO A 38 -1.57 5.04 -19.43
N THR A 39 -1.02 5.67 -20.45
CA THR A 39 0.42 5.73 -20.68
C THR A 39 1.11 6.49 -19.57
N PHE A 40 0.64 7.71 -19.30
CA PHE A 40 1.20 8.51 -18.20
C PHE A 40 0.92 7.89 -16.82
N LEU A 41 -0.24 7.22 -16.66
CA LEU A 41 -0.53 6.53 -15.41
C LEU A 41 0.43 5.37 -15.16
N THR A 42 0.70 4.56 -16.18
CA THR A 42 1.65 3.44 -16.06
C THR A 42 3.06 3.94 -15.76
N GLN A 43 3.50 5.01 -16.43
CA GLN A 43 4.81 5.60 -16.16
C GLN A 43 4.88 6.18 -14.74
N ALA A 44 3.88 6.95 -14.32
CA ALA A 44 3.82 7.51 -12.97
C ALA A 44 3.86 6.40 -11.90
N LEU A 45 3.15 5.30 -12.16
CA LEU A 45 3.10 4.16 -11.25
C LEU A 45 4.48 3.49 -11.12
N ALA A 46 5.16 3.23 -12.24
CA ALA A 46 6.50 2.65 -12.22
C ALA A 46 7.48 3.52 -11.41
N GLU A 47 7.44 4.84 -11.60
CA GLU A 47 8.28 5.78 -10.86
C GLU A 47 7.88 5.85 -9.36
N ALA A 48 6.57 5.83 -9.04
CA ALA A 48 6.11 5.83 -7.66
C ALA A 48 6.56 4.57 -6.91
N MET A 49 6.57 3.41 -7.56
CA MET A 49 7.02 2.15 -6.95
C MET A 49 8.47 2.21 -6.48
N THR A 50 9.34 2.97 -7.14
CA THR A 50 10.73 3.13 -6.70
C THR A 50 10.85 3.88 -5.37
N ARG A 51 9.91 4.78 -5.09
CA ARG A 51 9.87 5.58 -3.85
C ARG A 51 9.19 4.85 -2.69
N PHE A 52 8.35 3.87 -3.00
CA PHE A 52 7.58 3.11 -2.01
C PHE A 52 7.89 1.60 -2.08
N PRO A 53 9.15 1.18 -1.85
CA PRO A 53 9.53 -0.23 -1.96
C PRO A 53 8.81 -1.14 -0.98
N GLN A 54 8.29 -0.61 0.13
CA GLN A 54 7.52 -1.35 1.14
C GLN A 54 6.20 -1.90 0.61
N ILE A 55 5.63 -1.33 -0.47
CA ILE A 55 4.43 -1.86 -1.12
C ILE A 55 4.74 -2.76 -2.32
N SER A 56 6.01 -2.85 -2.73
CA SER A 56 6.48 -3.72 -3.80
C SER A 56 6.67 -5.15 -3.30
N VAL A 57 5.65 -5.71 -2.69
CA VAL A 57 5.70 -7.04 -2.08
C VAL A 57 4.50 -7.88 -2.48
N GLY A 58 4.75 -9.19 -2.55
CA GLY A 58 3.75 -10.23 -2.68
C GLY A 58 3.68 -11.08 -1.42
N LEU A 59 2.65 -11.91 -1.33
CA LEU A 59 2.43 -12.83 -0.22
C LEU A 59 2.86 -14.25 -0.61
N VAL A 60 3.65 -14.88 0.25
CA VAL A 60 3.91 -16.32 0.19
C VAL A 60 3.32 -16.96 1.43
N GLU A 61 2.52 -17.97 1.20
CA GLU A 61 1.95 -18.81 2.23
C GLU A 61 2.73 -20.13 2.31
N SER A 62 3.20 -20.46 3.51
CA SER A 62 3.71 -21.79 3.87
C SER A 62 2.83 -22.35 4.98
N ASP A 63 2.94 -23.68 5.24
CA ASP A 63 2.08 -24.36 6.21
C ASP A 63 2.07 -23.72 7.60
N GLU A 64 3.11 -22.96 7.94
CA GLU A 64 3.26 -22.37 9.27
C GLU A 64 3.25 -20.83 9.26
N ARG A 65 3.52 -20.17 8.13
CA ARG A 65 3.74 -18.72 8.08
C ARG A 65 3.29 -18.07 6.77
N ARG A 66 2.79 -16.86 6.91
CA ARG A 66 2.54 -15.92 5.82
C ARG A 66 3.61 -14.84 5.84
N THR A 67 4.38 -14.73 4.77
CA THR A 67 5.51 -13.79 4.67
C THR A 67 5.44 -12.98 3.39
N PHE A 68 5.96 -11.77 3.43
CA PHE A 68 6.11 -10.96 2.24
C PHE A 68 7.41 -11.26 1.53
N ILE A 69 7.35 -11.26 0.20
CA ILE A 69 8.52 -11.34 -0.68
C ILE A 69 8.55 -10.13 -1.59
N PRO A 70 9.73 -9.58 -1.90
CA PRO A 70 9.84 -8.49 -2.88
C PRO A 70 9.35 -8.93 -4.25
N VAL A 71 8.57 -8.06 -4.90
CA VAL A 71 8.13 -8.21 -6.29
C VAL A 71 8.80 -7.12 -7.12
N SER A 72 9.38 -7.51 -8.26
CA SER A 72 10.05 -6.60 -9.19
C SER A 72 9.43 -6.58 -10.58
N ALA A 73 8.30 -7.25 -10.77
CA ALA A 73 7.54 -7.20 -12.02
C ALA A 73 6.86 -5.83 -12.18
N ASP A 74 6.48 -5.48 -13.40
CA ASP A 74 5.68 -4.29 -13.66
C ASP A 74 4.31 -4.38 -12.99
N VAL A 75 3.85 -3.27 -12.40
CA VAL A 75 2.50 -3.20 -11.83
C VAL A 75 1.49 -3.01 -12.95
N PRO A 76 0.55 -3.93 -13.13
CA PRO A 76 -0.45 -3.81 -14.19
C PRO A 76 -1.50 -2.73 -13.85
N VAL A 77 -1.90 -1.98 -14.88
CA VAL A 77 -2.98 -0.99 -14.82
C VAL A 77 -4.18 -1.51 -15.58
N PHE A 78 -5.35 -1.49 -14.95
CA PHE A 78 -6.58 -2.02 -15.51
C PHE A 78 -7.56 -0.91 -15.86
N ARG A 79 -8.32 -1.11 -16.96
CA ARG A 79 -9.46 -0.26 -17.28
C ARG A 79 -10.74 -0.87 -16.73
N VAL A 80 -11.52 -0.09 -15.99
CA VAL A 80 -12.84 -0.53 -15.50
C VAL A 80 -13.76 -0.82 -16.69
N GLY A 81 -14.41 -1.97 -16.67
CA GLY A 81 -15.23 -2.47 -17.79
C GLY A 81 -14.53 -3.55 -18.62
N GLU A 82 -13.22 -3.74 -18.44
CA GLU A 82 -12.46 -4.88 -18.96
C GLU A 82 -12.35 -5.98 -17.89
N PRO A 83 -12.01 -7.22 -18.28
CA PRO A 83 -11.81 -8.29 -17.31
C PRO A 83 -10.71 -7.92 -16.29
N MET A 84 -11.09 -7.78 -15.04
CA MET A 84 -10.18 -7.42 -13.95
C MET A 84 -9.99 -8.58 -12.98
N PRO A 85 -8.83 -8.64 -12.28
CA PRO A 85 -8.63 -9.52 -11.15
C PRO A 85 -9.74 -9.39 -10.12
N GLN A 86 -10.23 -10.50 -9.58
CA GLN A 86 -11.28 -10.49 -8.55
C GLN A 86 -10.67 -10.36 -7.14
N ASP A 87 -9.53 -10.98 -6.94
CA ASP A 87 -8.81 -11.01 -5.67
C ASP A 87 -7.30 -10.81 -5.89
N PHE A 88 -6.54 -10.76 -4.81
CA PHE A 88 -5.09 -10.53 -4.85
C PHE A 88 -4.27 -11.80 -5.12
N SER A 89 -4.89 -12.97 -5.27
CA SER A 89 -4.22 -14.22 -5.72
C SER A 89 -4.19 -14.34 -7.24
N ASP A 90 -4.89 -13.48 -7.97
CA ASP A 90 -4.95 -13.51 -9.42
C ASP A 90 -3.57 -13.23 -10.05
N SER A 91 -3.10 -14.14 -10.89
CA SER A 91 -1.77 -14.05 -11.53
C SER A 91 -1.57 -12.79 -12.39
N ARG A 92 -2.66 -12.17 -12.87
CA ARG A 92 -2.61 -10.92 -13.63
C ARG A 92 -2.12 -9.72 -12.81
N LEU A 93 -2.10 -9.84 -11.46
CA LEU A 93 -1.50 -8.85 -10.57
C LEU A 93 0.02 -8.99 -10.42
N ASN A 94 0.65 -9.94 -11.12
CA ASN A 94 2.09 -10.19 -11.02
C ASN A 94 2.57 -10.41 -9.58
N GLY A 95 1.69 -10.89 -8.70
CA GLY A 95 1.97 -11.14 -7.29
C GLY A 95 1.79 -9.94 -6.37
N TYR A 96 1.42 -8.77 -6.86
CA TYR A 96 1.16 -7.60 -6.02
C TYR A 96 -0.11 -7.76 -5.17
N LEU A 97 -0.08 -7.21 -3.96
CA LEU A 97 -1.21 -7.15 -3.03
C LEU A 97 -2.04 -5.87 -3.18
N PHE A 98 -1.91 -5.20 -4.29
CA PHE A 98 -2.74 -4.06 -4.65
C PHE A 98 -3.00 -4.05 -6.16
N ARG A 99 -4.00 -3.29 -6.56
CA ARG A 99 -4.44 -3.15 -7.94
C ARG A 99 -4.71 -1.68 -8.24
N VAL A 100 -4.22 -1.21 -9.38
CA VAL A 100 -4.51 0.12 -9.91
C VAL A 100 -5.46 -0.02 -11.09
N SER A 101 -6.58 0.69 -11.05
CA SER A 101 -7.53 0.72 -12.15
C SER A 101 -8.10 2.12 -12.37
N TYR A 102 -8.59 2.38 -13.56
CA TYR A 102 -9.13 3.69 -13.92
C TYR A 102 -10.41 3.60 -14.75
N CYS A 103 -11.23 4.65 -14.68
CA CYS A 103 -12.40 4.84 -15.52
C CYS A 103 -12.61 6.33 -15.75
N HIS A 104 -12.53 6.78 -16.97
CA HIS A 104 -12.67 8.19 -17.34
C HIS A 104 -11.74 9.11 -16.51
N LYS A 105 -12.29 9.72 -15.46
CA LYS A 105 -11.61 10.67 -14.58
C LYS A 105 -11.32 10.12 -13.20
N HIS A 106 -11.64 8.85 -12.94
CA HIS A 106 -11.50 8.22 -11.65
C HIS A 106 -10.37 7.22 -11.66
N LEU A 107 -9.47 7.36 -10.69
CA LEU A 107 -8.42 6.41 -10.35
C LEU A 107 -8.86 5.62 -9.12
N TYR A 108 -8.70 4.32 -9.17
CA TYR A 108 -9.01 3.40 -8.07
C TYR A 108 -7.74 2.65 -7.69
N VAL A 109 -7.44 2.64 -6.41
CA VAL A 109 -6.37 1.81 -5.85
C VAL A 109 -6.99 0.90 -4.81
N ASP A 110 -7.11 -0.38 -5.16
CA ASP A 110 -7.54 -1.45 -4.26
C ASP A 110 -6.29 -2.08 -3.65
N TYR A 111 -6.29 -2.32 -2.36
CA TYR A 111 -5.15 -2.93 -1.69
C TYR A 111 -5.56 -3.85 -0.55
N HIS A 112 -4.73 -4.86 -0.30
CA HIS A 112 -4.87 -5.73 0.85
C HIS A 112 -4.43 -4.99 2.12
N ARG A 113 -5.24 -5.00 3.16
CA ARG A 113 -4.99 -4.22 4.40
C ARG A 113 -3.74 -4.67 5.17
N ALA A 114 -3.24 -5.87 4.90
CA ALA A 114 -1.96 -6.31 5.44
C ALA A 114 -0.75 -5.56 4.85
N LEU A 115 -0.90 -4.98 3.65
CA LEU A 115 0.18 -4.30 2.93
C LEU A 115 0.56 -2.97 3.58
N ALA A 116 -0.44 -2.17 3.91
CA ALA A 116 -0.27 -0.86 4.54
C ALA A 116 -1.58 -0.43 5.21
N ASP A 117 -1.47 0.47 6.17
CA ASP A 117 -2.60 1.20 6.69
C ASP A 117 -3.11 2.25 5.69
N GLU A 118 -4.24 2.86 6.01
CA GLU A 118 -4.87 3.85 5.14
C GLU A 118 -3.97 5.09 4.94
N VAL A 119 -3.23 5.50 5.97
CA VAL A 119 -2.34 6.66 5.93
C VAL A 119 -1.14 6.40 5.01
N GLY A 120 -0.51 5.25 5.14
CA GLY A 120 0.61 4.83 4.29
C GLY A 120 0.20 4.67 2.84
N MET A 121 -0.95 4.03 2.58
CA MET A 121 -1.46 3.88 1.22
C MET A 121 -1.91 5.22 0.62
N MET A 122 -2.48 6.12 1.41
CA MET A 122 -2.83 7.47 0.95
C MET A 122 -1.58 8.28 0.56
N ALA A 123 -0.47 8.13 1.28
CA ALA A 123 0.80 8.77 0.92
C ALA A 123 1.29 8.30 -0.46
N PHE A 124 1.21 7.00 -0.73
CA PHE A 124 1.52 6.44 -2.05
C PHE A 124 0.60 6.98 -3.14
N VAL A 125 -0.72 6.96 -2.92
CA VAL A 125 -1.69 7.44 -3.93
C VAL A 125 -1.49 8.92 -4.23
N LYS A 126 -1.21 9.74 -3.23
CA LYS A 126 -0.90 11.17 -3.44
C LYS A 126 0.35 11.36 -4.29
N ALA A 127 1.42 10.61 -4.02
CA ALA A 127 2.65 10.68 -4.80
C ALA A 127 2.44 10.21 -6.26
N LEU A 128 1.68 9.12 -6.44
CA LEU A 128 1.29 8.63 -7.76
C LEU A 128 0.51 9.68 -8.57
N VAL A 129 -0.50 10.28 -7.96
CA VAL A 129 -1.35 11.30 -8.62
C VAL A 129 -0.54 12.54 -8.93
N LEU A 130 0.31 12.99 -8.01
CA LEU A 130 1.21 14.11 -8.25
C LEU A 130 2.07 13.87 -9.48
N ARG A 131 2.73 12.72 -9.54
CA ARG A 131 3.60 12.37 -10.67
C ARG A 131 2.83 12.23 -11.98
N TYR A 132 1.65 11.66 -11.94
CA TYR A 132 0.76 11.58 -13.09
C TYR A 132 0.41 12.98 -13.63
N LEU A 133 0.09 13.93 -12.78
CA LEU A 133 -0.23 15.30 -13.18
C LEU A 133 1.00 16.00 -13.80
N GLU A 134 2.18 15.82 -13.22
CA GLU A 134 3.43 16.35 -13.78
C GLU A 134 3.70 15.81 -15.19
N LEU A 135 3.60 14.49 -15.38
CA LEU A 135 3.78 13.85 -16.69
C LEU A 135 2.72 14.29 -17.71
N SER A 136 1.53 14.60 -17.23
CA SER A 136 0.43 15.15 -18.06
C SER A 136 0.59 16.64 -18.39
N GLY A 137 1.68 17.29 -17.96
CA GLY A 137 2.00 18.68 -18.26
C GLY A 137 1.29 19.71 -17.37
N PHE A 138 0.69 19.29 -16.25
CA PHE A 138 0.06 20.21 -15.30
C PHE A 138 1.10 20.80 -14.33
N PRO A 139 1.08 22.12 -14.10
CA PRO A 139 1.92 22.71 -13.08
C PRO A 139 1.41 22.27 -11.70
N VAL A 140 2.20 21.49 -11.01
CA VAL A 140 1.86 20.99 -9.67
C VAL A 140 2.62 21.79 -8.63
N ARG A 141 1.93 22.27 -7.61
CA ARG A 141 2.50 22.87 -6.42
C ARG A 141 2.20 21.98 -5.23
N THR A 142 3.23 21.69 -4.43
CA THR A 142 3.07 20.93 -3.20
C THR A 142 3.38 21.85 -2.01
N ASP A 143 2.64 21.68 -0.94
CA ASP A 143 2.87 22.33 0.35
C ASP A 143 3.81 21.53 1.27
N GLY A 144 4.47 20.50 0.72
CA GLY A 144 5.31 19.56 1.47
C GLY A 144 4.55 18.41 2.12
N SER A 145 3.22 18.37 2.03
CA SER A 145 2.40 17.26 2.57
C SER A 145 2.47 15.98 1.73
N VAL A 146 2.96 16.09 0.50
CA VAL A 146 3.12 14.94 -0.42
C VAL A 146 4.59 14.51 -0.45
N LYS A 147 4.84 13.21 -0.28
CA LYS A 147 6.16 12.63 -0.46
C LYS A 147 6.55 12.68 -1.94
N LEU A 148 7.50 13.55 -2.27
CA LEU A 148 7.99 13.69 -3.64
C LEU A 148 8.77 12.44 -4.06
N LEU A 149 8.68 12.06 -5.34
CA LEU A 149 9.43 10.92 -5.88
C LEU A 149 10.94 11.17 -5.89
N SER A 150 11.38 12.43 -5.95
CA SER A 150 12.77 12.84 -5.82
C SER A 150 13.32 12.76 -4.39
N GLY A 151 12.43 12.52 -3.40
CA GLY A 151 12.83 12.39 -2.00
C GLY A 151 13.52 11.05 -1.73
N GLU A 152 14.49 11.03 -0.83
CA GLU A 152 15.10 9.79 -0.37
C GLU A 152 14.11 8.96 0.45
N TYR A 153 14.15 7.63 0.26
CA TYR A 153 13.44 6.70 1.12
C TYR A 153 14.19 6.54 2.44
N PHE A 154 13.57 6.92 3.53
CA PHE A 154 14.11 6.65 4.85
C PHE A 154 13.62 5.29 5.33
N LYS A 155 14.54 4.43 5.79
CA LYS A 155 14.23 3.11 6.35
C LYS A 155 13.14 3.18 7.42
N ALA A 156 13.11 4.25 8.20
CA ALA A 156 12.10 4.52 9.20
C ALA A 156 10.65 4.65 8.64
N GLU A 157 10.48 4.90 7.34
CA GLU A 157 9.16 4.97 6.72
C GLU A 157 8.51 3.60 6.49
N GLY A 158 9.33 2.54 6.43
CA GLY A 158 8.88 1.16 6.30
C GLY A 158 8.89 0.37 7.61
N GLU A 159 9.32 0.98 8.72
CA GLU A 159 9.31 0.31 10.02
C GLU A 159 7.90 0.29 10.62
N ASP A 160 7.58 -0.84 11.28
CA ASP A 160 6.30 -0.99 11.98
C ASP A 160 6.23 -0.04 13.19
N PRO A 161 5.29 0.92 13.23
CA PRO A 161 5.15 1.83 14.36
C PRO A 161 4.86 1.11 15.68
N MET A 162 4.23 -0.07 15.63
CA MET A 162 3.90 -0.85 16.84
C MET A 162 5.15 -1.42 17.50
N LEU A 163 6.17 -1.83 16.72
CA LEU A 163 7.44 -2.29 17.30
C LEU A 163 8.17 -1.17 18.03
N ARG A 164 8.09 0.08 17.53
CA ARG A 164 8.64 1.25 18.24
C ARG A 164 7.90 1.54 19.55
N MET A 165 6.60 1.27 19.60
CA MET A 165 5.82 1.42 20.83
C MET A 165 6.18 0.35 21.85
N GLU A 166 6.41 -0.89 21.44
CA GLU A 166 6.87 -1.97 22.32
C GLU A 166 8.20 -1.62 22.99
N ASP A 167 9.18 -1.12 22.23
CA ASP A 167 10.47 -0.69 22.78
C ASP A 167 10.31 0.50 23.74
N ALA A 168 9.39 1.41 23.47
CA ALA A 168 9.11 2.56 24.33
C ALA A 168 8.35 2.18 25.62
N TYR A 169 7.52 1.12 25.57
CA TYR A 169 6.75 0.64 26.72
C TYR A 169 7.49 -0.45 27.53
N SER A 170 8.39 -1.21 26.94
CA SER A 170 9.18 -2.23 27.65
C SER A 170 10.14 -1.62 28.68
N SER A 171 10.44 -0.34 28.54
CA SER A 171 11.31 0.40 29.48
C SER A 171 10.60 1.00 30.69
N LYS A 172 9.27 0.90 30.78
CA LYS A 172 8.48 1.41 31.91
C LYS A 172 7.46 0.38 32.38
N PRO A 173 7.49 -0.08 33.65
CA PRO A 173 6.44 -0.94 34.18
C PRO A 173 5.12 -0.16 34.21
N VAL A 174 4.16 -0.57 33.36
CA VAL A 174 2.80 -0.01 33.40
C VAL A 174 2.02 -0.80 34.42
N TRP A 175 1.77 -0.21 35.59
CA TRP A 175 0.86 -0.75 36.60
C TRP A 175 -0.56 -0.38 36.19
N PHE A 176 -1.30 -1.35 35.69
CA PHE A 176 -2.75 -1.21 35.58
C PHE A 176 -3.39 -1.48 36.97
N MET A 177 -3.85 -0.43 37.62
CA MET A 177 -4.77 -0.58 38.73
C MET A 177 -6.15 -0.91 38.16
N VAL A 178 -6.53 -2.18 38.25
CA VAL A 178 -7.93 -2.56 38.06
C VAL A 178 -8.66 -2.18 39.35
N SER A 179 -9.37 -1.06 39.33
CA SER A 179 -10.29 -0.74 40.40
C SER A 179 -11.57 -1.53 40.15
N ASN A 180 -11.79 -2.59 40.93
CA ASN A 180 -13.09 -3.21 41.06
C ASN A 180 -14.02 -2.19 41.71
N ALA A 181 -14.91 -1.58 40.93
CA ALA A 181 -16.08 -0.90 41.45
C ALA A 181 -17.23 -1.95 41.53
N PHE A 182 -17.65 -2.23 42.74
CA PHE A 182 -18.88 -2.94 43.03
C PHE A 182 -20.10 -2.09 42.66
#